data_5702c168fe386fce371ba0ce8af0021b
#
_entry.id   5702c168fe386fce371ba0ce8af0021b
#
_cell.length_a   1.000
_cell.length_b   1.000
_cell.length_c   1.000
_cell.angle_alpha   90.00
_cell.angle_beta   90.00
_cell.angle_gamma   90.00
#
_symmetry.space_group_name_H-M   'P 1'
#
loop_
_entity.id
_entity.type
_entity.pdbx_description
1 polymer ?
#
loop_
_entity_poly.entity_id
_entity_poly.type
_entity_poly.pdbx_seq_one_letter_code
_entity_poly.pdbx_strand_id
1 'polypeptide(L)'
;MQLLIFGAGGFGREVASWVARASWRHERFEVAGFIDDNAPAAVLNGHRVLTLEQAVDRYPGAGVVATVGDPHLRERLVEKALAAGLVATPPLVHPSVEYDHEYVTFEEGVVVCAGSILTVNIVVERHAQINLDCTVGHDAVIGAFATLSPGVHISGNVTVAAHAFIGTGAVTVNGHPGRPLVVGAGAVVGAGAVVTRDVAARVTVTGVPARARP
;
A
#
# COMPACT_ATOMS: atom_id res chain seq x y z
N MET A 1 4.56 -8.20 17.95
CA MET A 1 4.38 -9.16 16.82
C MET A 1 5.67 -9.27 16.04
N GLN A 2 6.14 -10.51 15.74
CA GLN A 2 7.22 -10.73 14.78
C GLN A 2 6.70 -10.42 13.38
N LEU A 3 7.43 -9.61 12.61
CA LEU A 3 7.04 -9.17 11.27
C LEU A 3 8.02 -9.66 10.22
N LEU A 4 7.51 -10.35 9.22
CA LEU A 4 8.20 -10.73 8.00
C LEU A 4 7.79 -9.78 6.86
N ILE A 5 8.75 -9.28 6.11
CA ILE A 5 8.51 -8.38 4.97
C ILE A 5 8.76 -9.16 3.69
N PHE A 6 7.72 -9.42 2.92
CA PHE A 6 7.83 -10.12 1.65
C PHE A 6 8.21 -9.12 0.55
N GLY A 7 9.42 -9.27 0.03
CA GLY A 7 10.11 -8.37 -0.88
C GLY A 7 11.25 -7.62 -0.18
N ALA A 8 12.50 -7.97 -0.51
CA ALA A 8 13.71 -7.35 0.04
C ALA A 8 14.23 -6.18 -0.82
N GLY A 9 13.41 -5.68 -1.74
CA GLY A 9 13.70 -4.54 -2.61
C GLY A 9 13.80 -3.21 -1.85
N GLY A 10 13.90 -2.10 -2.58
CA GLY A 10 14.02 -0.74 -2.00
C GLY A 10 12.89 -0.44 -1.03
N PHE A 11 11.64 -0.66 -1.43
CA PHE A 11 10.47 -0.38 -0.62
C PHE A 11 10.40 -1.26 0.64
N GLY A 12 10.74 -2.56 0.54
CA GLY A 12 10.80 -3.43 1.71
C GLY A 12 11.82 -2.95 2.76
N ARG A 13 13.00 -2.52 2.32
CA ARG A 13 14.04 -1.98 3.20
C ARG A 13 13.62 -0.65 3.83
N GLU A 14 12.89 0.18 3.10
CA GLU A 14 12.30 1.40 3.60
C GLU A 14 11.29 1.11 4.72
N VAL A 15 10.33 0.20 4.48
CA VAL A 15 9.35 -0.22 5.49
C VAL A 15 10.06 -0.79 6.72
N ALA A 16 11.06 -1.68 6.56
CA ALA A 16 11.83 -2.23 7.66
C ALA A 16 12.49 -1.15 8.51
N SER A 17 12.96 -0.06 7.90
CA SER A 17 13.70 1.00 8.60
C SER A 17 12.87 1.77 9.62
N TRP A 18 11.56 1.84 9.45
CA TRP A 18 10.68 2.60 10.34
C TRP A 18 9.68 1.75 11.13
N VAL A 19 9.50 0.48 10.75
CA VAL A 19 8.49 -0.39 11.36
C VAL A 19 8.65 -0.54 12.87
N ALA A 20 9.89 -0.53 13.38
CA ALA A 20 10.14 -0.59 14.81
C ALA A 20 9.61 0.65 15.58
N ARG A 21 9.30 1.73 14.86
CA ARG A 21 8.70 2.97 15.38
C ARG A 21 7.21 3.07 15.11
N ALA A 22 6.71 2.22 14.19
CA ALA A 22 5.30 2.16 13.88
C ALA A 22 4.53 1.49 15.02
N SER A 23 3.35 2.02 15.33
CA SER A 23 2.43 1.41 16.28
C SER A 23 1.01 1.54 15.75
N TRP A 24 0.25 0.45 15.81
CA TRP A 24 -1.16 0.45 15.52
C TRP A 24 -1.91 -0.12 16.73
N ARG A 25 -2.82 0.62 17.30
CA ARG A 25 -3.61 0.19 18.47
C ARG A 25 -2.75 -0.43 19.59
N HIS A 26 -1.57 0.18 19.86
CA HIS A 26 -0.58 -0.27 20.86
C HIS A 26 0.23 -1.54 20.50
N GLU A 27 0.13 -2.05 19.28
CA GLU A 27 0.97 -3.14 18.82
C GLU A 27 2.39 -2.66 18.52
N ARG A 28 3.36 -3.48 18.88
CA ARG A 28 4.78 -3.27 18.54
C ARG A 28 5.20 -4.37 17.57
N PHE A 29 5.88 -3.94 16.51
CA PHE A 29 6.44 -4.84 15.52
C PHE A 29 7.95 -4.98 15.70
N GLU A 30 8.44 -6.21 15.52
CA GLU A 30 9.86 -6.52 15.43
C GLU A 30 10.13 -7.16 14.07
N VAL A 31 10.98 -6.54 13.26
CA VAL A 31 11.35 -7.07 11.94
C VAL A 31 12.15 -8.35 12.12
N ALA A 32 11.53 -9.50 11.84
CA ALA A 32 12.13 -10.83 11.91
C ALA A 32 13.05 -11.10 10.71
N GLY A 33 12.73 -10.52 9.55
CA GLY A 33 13.49 -10.64 8.32
C GLY A 33 12.70 -10.32 7.07
N PHE A 34 13.36 -10.46 5.94
CA PHE A 34 12.73 -10.38 4.62
C PHE A 34 12.46 -11.80 4.08
N ILE A 35 11.41 -11.91 3.27
CA ILE A 35 11.17 -13.09 2.43
C ILE A 35 11.45 -12.68 0.99
N ASP A 36 12.44 -13.28 0.33
CA ASP A 36 12.74 -13.00 -1.06
C ASP A 36 13.63 -14.10 -1.66
N ASP A 37 13.09 -14.85 -2.63
CA ASP A 37 13.82 -15.95 -3.28
C ASP A 37 14.89 -15.46 -4.27
N ASN A 38 14.88 -14.16 -4.65
CA ASN A 38 15.79 -13.58 -5.64
C ASN A 38 16.70 -12.48 -5.07
N ALA A 39 16.81 -12.38 -3.74
CA ALA A 39 17.63 -11.34 -3.14
C ALA A 39 19.13 -11.52 -3.44
N PRO A 40 19.87 -10.42 -3.60
CA PRO A 40 21.30 -10.46 -3.93
C PRO A 40 22.19 -10.91 -2.77
N ALA A 41 21.68 -10.95 -1.54
CA ALA A 41 22.42 -11.28 -0.34
C ALA A 41 21.54 -11.91 0.75
N ALA A 42 22.15 -12.75 1.59
CA ALA A 42 21.46 -13.38 2.73
C ALA A 42 21.16 -12.43 3.90
N VAL A 43 21.75 -11.25 3.90
CA VAL A 43 21.50 -10.17 4.89
C VAL A 43 21.43 -8.84 4.15
N LEU A 44 20.36 -8.09 4.41
CA LEU A 44 20.16 -6.74 3.89
C LEU A 44 19.78 -5.80 5.02
N ASN A 45 20.46 -4.67 5.11
CA ASN A 45 20.25 -3.65 6.17
C ASN A 45 20.19 -4.24 7.60
N GLY A 46 21.00 -5.27 7.87
CA GLY A 46 21.05 -5.93 9.19
C GLY A 46 19.99 -7.02 9.42
N HIS A 47 19.05 -7.21 8.49
CA HIS A 47 18.01 -8.23 8.57
C HIS A 47 18.32 -9.42 7.66
N ARG A 48 18.00 -10.63 8.10
CA ARG A 48 18.12 -11.86 7.32
C ARG A 48 17.17 -11.82 6.12
N VAL A 49 17.61 -12.40 5.02
CA VAL A 49 16.74 -12.73 3.88
C VAL A 49 16.54 -14.23 3.86
N LEU A 50 15.32 -14.66 3.79
CA LEU A 50 14.88 -16.05 3.94
C LEU A 50 14.04 -16.44 2.72
N THR A 51 14.02 -17.73 2.39
CA THR A 51 12.92 -18.25 1.56
C THR A 51 11.63 -18.28 2.37
N LEU A 52 10.48 -18.43 1.71
CA LEU A 52 9.21 -18.55 2.42
C LEU A 52 9.21 -19.78 3.36
N GLU A 53 9.74 -20.91 2.93
CA GLU A 53 9.85 -22.13 3.74
C GLU A 53 10.67 -21.86 5.01
N GLN A 54 11.88 -21.28 4.85
CA GLN A 54 12.72 -20.92 6.01
C GLN A 54 12.04 -19.94 6.96
N ALA A 55 11.26 -19.00 6.41
CA ALA A 55 10.55 -18.01 7.19
C ALA A 55 9.44 -18.65 8.03
N VAL A 56 8.66 -19.55 7.46
CA VAL A 56 7.59 -20.30 8.17
C VAL A 56 8.16 -21.22 9.25
N ASP A 57 9.22 -21.95 8.93
CA ASP A 57 9.86 -22.85 9.89
C ASP A 57 10.44 -22.08 11.09
N ARG A 58 11.04 -20.94 10.83
CA ARG A 58 11.71 -20.15 11.87
C ARG A 58 10.77 -19.26 12.68
N TYR A 59 9.70 -18.77 12.06
CA TYR A 59 8.75 -17.81 12.64
C TYR A 59 7.30 -18.23 12.37
N PRO A 60 6.87 -19.41 12.87
CA PRO A 60 5.52 -19.90 12.63
C PRO A 60 4.47 -18.93 13.17
N GLY A 61 3.47 -18.59 12.35
CA GLY A 61 2.41 -17.65 12.69
C GLY A 61 2.84 -16.18 12.77
N ALA A 62 4.03 -15.84 12.29
CA ALA A 62 4.46 -14.44 12.22
C ALA A 62 3.56 -13.62 11.29
N GLY A 63 3.45 -12.32 11.59
CA GLY A 63 2.79 -11.38 10.69
C GLY A 63 3.59 -11.19 9.40
N VAL A 64 2.90 -11.07 8.27
CA VAL A 64 3.51 -10.80 6.98
C VAL A 64 2.89 -9.58 6.32
N VAL A 65 3.75 -8.74 5.73
CA VAL A 65 3.37 -7.66 4.81
C VAL A 65 4.16 -7.83 3.52
N ALA A 66 3.50 -7.71 2.37
CA ALA A 66 4.20 -7.73 1.08
C ALA A 66 4.46 -6.29 0.61
N THR A 67 5.73 -5.98 0.35
CA THR A 67 6.20 -4.63 -0.02
C THR A 67 6.62 -4.58 -1.49
N VAL A 68 5.69 -4.92 -2.35
CA VAL A 68 5.85 -4.93 -3.81
C VAL A 68 4.86 -3.94 -4.41
N GLY A 69 5.34 -3.04 -5.28
CA GLY A 69 4.51 -1.98 -5.87
C GLY A 69 3.46 -2.50 -6.84
N ASP A 70 3.72 -3.60 -7.56
CA ASP A 70 2.73 -4.23 -8.44
C ASP A 70 1.59 -4.85 -7.63
N PRO A 71 0.34 -4.39 -7.80
CA PRO A 71 -0.79 -4.84 -6.99
C PRO A 71 -1.10 -6.34 -7.13
N HIS A 72 -1.01 -6.88 -8.33
CA HIS A 72 -1.34 -8.29 -8.59
C HIS A 72 -0.24 -9.22 -8.10
N LEU A 73 1.04 -8.82 -8.24
CA LEU A 73 2.13 -9.57 -7.64
C LEU A 73 2.02 -9.55 -6.11
N ARG A 74 1.70 -8.41 -5.52
CA ARG A 74 1.50 -8.28 -4.08
C ARG A 74 0.42 -9.21 -3.57
N GLU A 75 -0.74 -9.27 -4.23
CA GLU A 75 -1.82 -10.20 -3.88
C GLU A 75 -1.33 -11.65 -3.88
N ARG A 76 -0.71 -12.12 -4.97
CA ARG A 76 -0.17 -13.49 -5.05
C ARG A 76 0.85 -13.81 -3.94
N LEU A 77 1.70 -12.86 -3.59
CA LEU A 77 2.70 -13.06 -2.52
C LEU A 77 2.03 -13.16 -1.15
N VAL A 78 1.02 -12.32 -0.89
CA VAL A 78 0.22 -12.37 0.34
C VAL A 78 -0.50 -13.70 0.43
N GLU A 79 -1.24 -14.11 -0.61
CA GLU A 79 -1.96 -15.39 -0.63
C GLU A 79 -1.02 -16.57 -0.39
N LYS A 80 0.16 -16.58 -1.04
CA LYS A 80 1.20 -17.62 -0.85
C LYS A 80 1.68 -17.67 0.60
N ALA A 81 1.88 -16.52 1.23
CA ALA A 81 2.34 -16.44 2.62
C ALA A 81 1.27 -16.91 3.61
N LEU A 82 0.01 -16.49 3.43
CA LEU A 82 -1.11 -16.90 4.27
C LEU A 82 -1.39 -18.39 4.14
N ALA A 83 -1.36 -18.95 2.93
CA ALA A 83 -1.50 -20.38 2.70
C ALA A 83 -0.38 -21.21 3.34
N ALA A 84 0.81 -20.62 3.53
CA ALA A 84 1.93 -21.24 4.23
C ALA A 84 1.85 -21.13 5.77
N GLY A 85 0.80 -20.50 6.33
CA GLY A 85 0.57 -20.38 7.77
C GLY A 85 1.08 -19.10 8.43
N LEU A 86 1.53 -18.12 7.66
CA LEU A 86 1.73 -16.75 8.16
C LEU A 86 0.38 -16.04 8.30
N VAL A 87 0.33 -14.92 9.02
CA VAL A 87 -0.90 -14.15 9.22
C VAL A 87 -0.77 -12.74 8.66
N ALA A 88 -1.86 -12.15 8.20
CA ALA A 88 -1.84 -10.76 7.79
C ALA A 88 -1.52 -9.85 8.99
N THR A 89 -0.72 -8.81 8.76
CA THR A 89 -0.42 -7.83 9.82
C THR A 89 -1.59 -6.90 10.05
N PRO A 90 -1.76 -6.35 11.27
CA PRO A 90 -2.45 -5.07 11.43
C PRO A 90 -1.86 -4.00 10.51
N PRO A 91 -2.58 -2.91 10.25
CA PRO A 91 -2.05 -1.81 9.44
C PRO A 91 -0.70 -1.29 9.94
N LEU A 92 0.24 -1.09 9.04
CA LEU A 92 1.53 -0.46 9.31
C LEU A 92 1.44 1.01 8.91
N VAL A 93 1.20 1.88 9.88
CA VAL A 93 1.08 3.32 9.66
C VAL A 93 2.30 4.02 10.25
N HIS A 94 3.04 4.77 9.42
CA HIS A 94 4.21 5.51 9.90
C HIS A 94 3.80 6.57 10.94
N PRO A 95 4.57 6.79 12.03
CA PRO A 95 4.20 7.72 13.10
C PRO A 95 3.99 9.18 12.69
N SER A 96 4.49 9.60 11.52
CA SER A 96 4.27 10.95 10.99
C SER A 96 3.03 11.09 10.10
N VAL A 97 2.25 10.04 9.93
CA VAL A 97 0.99 10.11 9.18
C VAL A 97 -0.03 10.85 10.01
N GLU A 98 -0.62 11.89 9.42
CA GLU A 98 -1.72 12.63 10.02
C GLU A 98 -3.05 12.07 9.50
N TYR A 99 -3.96 11.68 10.40
CA TYR A 99 -5.28 11.19 10.03
C TYR A 99 -6.27 11.30 11.20
N ASP A 100 -7.56 11.34 10.87
CA ASP A 100 -8.62 11.29 11.88
C ASP A 100 -8.81 9.86 12.41
N HIS A 101 -8.53 9.65 13.69
CA HIS A 101 -8.58 8.34 14.33
C HIS A 101 -9.98 7.74 14.48
N GLU A 102 -11.04 8.55 14.37
CA GLU A 102 -12.42 8.12 14.48
C GLU A 102 -13.04 7.78 13.12
N TYR A 103 -12.68 8.54 12.09
CA TYR A 103 -13.33 8.47 10.78
C TYR A 103 -12.43 7.96 9.64
N VAL A 104 -11.21 7.56 9.93
CA VAL A 104 -10.35 6.85 8.96
C VAL A 104 -10.16 5.41 9.40
N THR A 105 -10.51 4.48 8.51
CA THR A 105 -10.36 3.05 8.78
C THR A 105 -9.31 2.43 7.88
N PHE A 106 -8.47 1.58 8.46
CA PHE A 106 -7.48 0.79 7.75
C PHE A 106 -7.75 -0.69 7.99
N GLU A 107 -7.79 -1.47 6.92
CA GLU A 107 -7.87 -2.92 7.02
C GLU A 107 -6.48 -3.55 7.19
N GLU A 108 -6.43 -4.87 7.36
CA GLU A 108 -5.19 -5.63 7.54
C GLU A 108 -4.20 -5.47 6.38
N GLY A 109 -2.92 -5.55 6.68
CA GLY A 109 -1.84 -5.49 5.69
C GLY A 109 -1.66 -4.16 4.99
N VAL A 110 -2.43 -3.12 5.33
CA VAL A 110 -2.25 -1.77 4.80
C VAL A 110 -0.89 -1.21 5.22
N VAL A 111 -0.23 -0.51 4.31
CA VAL A 111 1.00 0.24 4.58
C VAL A 111 0.80 1.70 4.23
N VAL A 112 1.02 2.60 5.19
CA VAL A 112 0.99 4.05 4.97
C VAL A 112 2.33 4.66 5.37
N CYS A 113 3.04 5.23 4.40
CA CYS A 113 4.39 5.75 4.58
C CYS A 113 4.40 7.20 5.10
N ALA A 114 5.60 7.65 5.50
CA ALA A 114 5.84 8.95 6.11
C ALA A 114 5.32 10.13 5.28
N GLY A 115 4.89 11.18 5.97
CA GLY A 115 4.44 12.44 5.35
C GLY A 115 3.05 12.41 4.75
N SER A 116 2.38 11.24 4.75
CA SER A 116 1.02 11.14 4.20
C SER A 116 -0.02 11.75 5.14
N ILE A 117 -1.07 12.34 4.55
CA ILE A 117 -2.19 12.97 5.26
C ILE A 117 -3.50 12.38 4.73
N LEU A 118 -4.32 11.84 5.63
CA LEU A 118 -5.66 11.33 5.32
C LEU A 118 -6.68 12.13 6.13
N THR A 119 -7.64 12.78 5.46
CA THR A 119 -8.52 13.72 6.17
C THR A 119 -9.61 13.03 6.98
N VAL A 120 -10.79 12.82 6.47
CA VAL A 120 -11.95 12.30 7.22
C VAL A 120 -12.86 11.42 6.35
N ASN A 121 -13.56 10.46 6.94
CA ASN A 121 -14.45 9.50 6.26
C ASN A 121 -13.73 8.73 5.16
N ILE A 122 -12.57 8.15 5.47
CA ILE A 122 -11.75 7.43 4.50
C ILE A 122 -11.69 5.95 4.87
N VAL A 123 -11.85 5.10 3.87
CA VAL A 123 -11.63 3.66 3.99
C VAL A 123 -10.41 3.26 3.17
N VAL A 124 -9.44 2.63 3.81
CA VAL A 124 -8.29 2.03 3.15
C VAL A 124 -8.38 0.52 3.32
N GLU A 125 -8.71 -0.15 2.21
CA GLU A 125 -8.96 -1.59 2.21
C GLU A 125 -7.66 -2.41 2.29
N ARG A 126 -7.81 -3.71 2.57
CA ARG A 126 -6.73 -4.63 2.84
C ARG A 126 -5.58 -4.55 1.84
N HIS A 127 -4.36 -4.63 2.37
CA HIS A 127 -3.11 -4.66 1.61
C HIS A 127 -2.90 -3.49 0.63
N ALA A 128 -3.67 -2.41 0.74
CA ALA A 128 -3.38 -1.18 -0.01
C ALA A 128 -2.07 -0.54 0.47
N GLN A 129 -1.37 0.12 -0.43
CA GLN A 129 -0.11 0.81 -0.15
C GLN A 129 -0.24 2.29 -0.49
N ILE A 130 0.00 3.14 0.49
CA ILE A 130 0.08 4.59 0.37
C ILE A 130 1.53 4.98 0.66
N ASN A 131 2.26 5.35 -0.40
CA ASN A 131 3.67 5.71 -0.28
C ASN A 131 3.87 7.11 0.31
N LEU A 132 5.12 7.57 0.32
CA LEU A 132 5.54 8.83 0.93
C LEU A 132 4.77 10.05 0.38
N ASP A 133 4.49 11.01 1.27
CA ASP A 133 3.93 12.33 0.93
C ASP A 133 2.61 12.29 0.11
N CYS A 134 1.78 11.27 0.34
CA CYS A 134 0.47 11.21 -0.28
C CYS A 134 -0.56 12.01 0.51
N THR A 135 -1.55 12.59 -0.19
CA THR A 135 -2.73 13.15 0.47
C THR A 135 -3.99 12.47 -0.01
N VAL A 136 -4.89 12.15 0.93
CA VAL A 136 -6.19 11.56 0.63
C VAL A 136 -7.28 12.46 1.23
N GLY A 137 -8.12 13.00 0.36
CA GLY A 137 -9.23 13.89 0.72
C GLY A 137 -10.41 13.11 1.29
N HIS A 138 -11.36 13.87 1.84
CA HIS A 138 -12.55 13.37 2.53
C HIS A 138 -13.44 12.46 1.66
N ASP A 139 -14.12 11.53 2.29
CA ASP A 139 -15.10 10.63 1.64
C ASP A 139 -14.46 9.80 0.50
N ALA A 140 -13.19 9.42 0.66
CA ALA A 140 -12.46 8.61 -0.32
C ALA A 140 -12.38 7.14 0.09
N VAL A 141 -12.29 6.27 -0.92
CA VAL A 141 -12.03 4.85 -0.76
C VAL A 141 -10.76 4.47 -1.52
N ILE A 142 -9.83 3.83 -0.83
CA ILE A 142 -8.63 3.23 -1.44
C ILE A 142 -8.80 1.72 -1.38
N GLY A 143 -9.12 1.13 -2.52
CA GLY A 143 -9.50 -0.27 -2.65
C GLY A 143 -8.37 -1.26 -2.38
N ALA A 144 -8.75 -2.51 -2.16
CA ALA A 144 -7.83 -3.59 -1.82
C ALA A 144 -6.68 -3.71 -2.82
N PHE A 145 -5.47 -3.89 -2.32
CA PHE A 145 -4.25 -3.97 -3.12
C PHE A 145 -3.98 -2.76 -4.03
N ALA A 146 -4.69 -1.64 -3.89
CA ALA A 146 -4.33 -0.43 -4.64
C ALA A 146 -2.96 0.11 -4.21
N THR A 147 -2.26 0.75 -5.14
CA THR A 147 -0.97 1.41 -4.88
C THR A 147 -1.07 2.89 -5.19
N LEU A 148 -0.84 3.74 -4.21
CA LEU A 148 -0.56 5.16 -4.39
C LEU A 148 0.96 5.34 -4.30
N SER A 149 1.61 5.70 -5.41
CA SER A 149 3.05 5.97 -5.46
C SER A 149 3.39 7.30 -4.76
N PRO A 150 4.65 7.62 -4.48
CA PRO A 150 5.03 8.84 -3.75
C PRO A 150 4.43 10.12 -4.35
N GLY A 151 3.94 11.01 -3.48
CA GLY A 151 3.42 12.32 -3.88
C GLY A 151 2.09 12.27 -4.66
N VAL A 152 1.31 11.21 -4.51
CA VAL A 152 -0.03 11.12 -5.10
C VAL A 152 -1.02 11.94 -4.27
N HIS A 153 -1.85 12.74 -4.94
CA HIS A 153 -2.90 13.53 -4.28
C HIS A 153 -4.28 13.11 -4.76
N ILE A 154 -5.00 12.42 -3.89
CA ILE A 154 -6.40 12.01 -4.11
C ILE A 154 -7.31 13.05 -3.47
N SER A 155 -8.13 13.70 -4.28
CA SER A 155 -9.10 14.70 -3.81
C SER A 155 -10.31 14.06 -3.12
N GLY A 156 -11.21 14.87 -2.58
CA GLY A 156 -12.41 14.36 -1.91
C GLY A 156 -13.41 13.66 -2.84
N ASN A 157 -14.20 12.73 -2.30
CA ASN A 157 -15.18 11.92 -3.03
C ASN A 157 -14.57 11.17 -4.22
N VAL A 158 -13.47 10.47 -4.00
CA VAL A 158 -12.78 9.65 -5.03
C VAL A 158 -12.74 8.20 -4.58
N THR A 159 -13.05 7.29 -5.49
CA THR A 159 -12.86 5.85 -5.30
C THR A 159 -11.70 5.37 -6.18
N VAL A 160 -10.62 4.98 -5.57
CA VAL A 160 -9.54 4.21 -6.21
C VAL A 160 -9.87 2.74 -6.01
N ALA A 161 -10.34 2.06 -7.05
CA ALA A 161 -10.80 0.68 -6.93
C ALA A 161 -9.63 -0.32 -6.73
N ALA A 162 -9.97 -1.56 -6.39
CA ALA A 162 -8.99 -2.60 -6.11
C ALA A 162 -7.96 -2.77 -7.24
N HIS A 163 -6.71 -3.04 -6.88
CA HIS A 163 -5.57 -3.24 -7.80
C HIS A 163 -5.23 -2.03 -8.69
N ALA A 164 -5.84 -0.88 -8.51
CA ALA A 164 -5.44 0.31 -9.26
C ALA A 164 -4.02 0.75 -8.85
N PHE A 165 -3.25 1.19 -9.83
CA PHE A 165 -1.90 1.73 -9.63
C PHE A 165 -1.87 3.21 -10.00
N ILE A 166 -1.57 4.05 -9.02
CA ILE A 166 -1.48 5.50 -9.21
C ILE A 166 -0.01 5.91 -9.16
N GLY A 167 0.51 6.34 -10.30
CA GLY A 167 1.92 6.70 -10.46
C GLY A 167 2.32 7.97 -9.72
N THR A 168 3.61 8.08 -9.42
CA THR A 168 4.22 9.17 -8.65
C THR A 168 3.75 10.55 -9.10
N GLY A 169 3.32 11.39 -8.15
CA GLY A 169 2.89 12.77 -8.39
C GLY A 169 1.59 12.90 -9.19
N ALA A 170 0.84 11.83 -9.42
CA ALA A 170 -0.47 11.94 -10.07
C ALA A 170 -1.50 12.56 -9.12
N VAL A 171 -2.46 13.30 -9.68
CA VAL A 171 -3.50 13.98 -8.92
C VAL A 171 -4.88 13.70 -9.50
N THR A 172 -5.91 13.74 -8.65
CA THR A 172 -7.31 13.67 -9.08
C THR A 172 -8.03 14.98 -8.82
N VAL A 173 -9.04 15.31 -9.61
CA VAL A 173 -10.02 16.32 -9.22
C VAL A 173 -11.03 15.70 -8.24
N ASN A 174 -11.80 16.53 -7.53
CA ASN A 174 -12.89 16.05 -6.67
C ASN A 174 -13.96 15.30 -7.46
N GLY A 175 -14.48 14.24 -6.86
CA GLY A 175 -15.81 13.76 -7.17
C GLY A 175 -16.89 14.61 -6.50
N HIS A 176 -18.12 14.11 -6.45
CA HIS A 176 -19.25 14.75 -5.78
C HIS A 176 -19.92 13.78 -4.82
N PRO A 177 -20.58 14.27 -3.75
CA PRO A 177 -21.42 13.42 -2.90
C PRO A 177 -22.43 12.61 -3.72
N GLY A 178 -22.46 11.29 -3.53
CA GLY A 178 -23.32 10.38 -4.29
C GLY A 178 -22.90 10.09 -5.74
N ARG A 179 -21.84 10.75 -6.24
CA ARG A 179 -21.23 10.50 -7.55
C ARG A 179 -19.70 10.66 -7.47
N PRO A 180 -19.00 9.74 -6.84
CA PRO A 180 -17.54 9.82 -6.72
C PRO A 180 -16.89 9.79 -8.11
N LEU A 181 -15.70 10.40 -8.20
CA LEU A 181 -14.79 10.12 -9.32
C LEU A 181 -14.20 8.73 -9.10
N VAL A 182 -14.24 7.88 -10.13
CA VAL A 182 -13.80 6.48 -10.00
C VAL A 182 -12.56 6.21 -10.85
N VAL A 183 -11.50 5.73 -10.21
CA VAL A 183 -10.40 5.05 -10.90
C VAL A 183 -10.67 3.55 -10.81
N GLY A 184 -11.02 2.93 -11.94
CA GLY A 184 -11.52 1.55 -12.00
C GLY A 184 -10.49 0.50 -11.61
N ALA A 185 -10.97 -0.69 -11.27
CA ALA A 185 -10.15 -1.80 -10.81
C ALA A 185 -9.03 -2.16 -11.82
N GLY A 186 -7.81 -2.30 -11.33
CA GLY A 186 -6.63 -2.60 -12.15
C GLY A 186 -6.26 -1.50 -13.14
N ALA A 187 -6.85 -0.31 -13.05
CA ALA A 187 -6.44 0.81 -13.88
C ALA A 187 -5.04 1.32 -13.49
N VAL A 188 -4.32 1.87 -14.45
CA VAL A 188 -3.01 2.46 -14.25
C VAL A 188 -3.06 3.95 -14.57
N VAL A 189 -2.78 4.79 -13.60
CA VAL A 189 -2.59 6.22 -13.78
C VAL A 189 -1.09 6.51 -13.82
N GLY A 190 -0.60 7.03 -14.96
CA GLY A 190 0.81 7.32 -15.14
C GLY A 190 1.30 8.45 -14.24
N ALA A 191 2.61 8.47 -13.98
CA ALA A 191 3.24 9.50 -13.16
C ALA A 191 2.92 10.92 -13.65
N GLY A 192 2.63 11.84 -12.72
CA GLY A 192 2.30 13.25 -13.02
C GLY A 192 0.99 13.46 -13.78
N ALA A 193 0.15 12.43 -13.94
CA ALA A 193 -1.11 12.58 -14.64
C ALA A 193 -2.16 13.33 -13.80
N VAL A 194 -3.02 14.10 -14.46
CA VAL A 194 -4.16 14.79 -13.83
C VAL A 194 -5.47 14.13 -14.25
N VAL A 195 -6.04 13.34 -13.35
CA VAL A 195 -7.30 12.61 -13.59
C VAL A 195 -8.48 13.55 -13.37
N THR A 196 -9.19 13.89 -14.46
CA THR A 196 -10.33 14.84 -14.46
C THR A 196 -11.68 14.19 -14.72
N ARG A 197 -11.72 12.87 -14.91
CA ARG A 197 -12.92 12.06 -15.15
C ARG A 197 -12.65 10.61 -14.77
N ASP A 198 -13.69 9.82 -14.71
CA ASP A 198 -13.59 8.39 -14.43
C ASP A 198 -12.61 7.69 -15.38
N VAL A 199 -11.86 6.75 -14.82
CA VAL A 199 -10.95 5.86 -15.55
C VAL A 199 -11.55 4.46 -15.54
N ALA A 200 -11.77 3.88 -16.71
CA ALA A 200 -12.33 2.54 -16.82
C ALA A 200 -11.36 1.48 -16.22
N ALA A 201 -11.91 0.36 -15.76
CA ALA A 201 -11.12 -0.75 -15.23
C ALA A 201 -10.09 -1.25 -16.26
N ARG A 202 -8.87 -1.53 -15.79
CA ARG A 202 -7.74 -2.06 -16.57
C ARG A 202 -7.26 -1.14 -17.72
N VAL A 203 -7.64 0.12 -17.68
CA VAL A 203 -7.16 1.13 -18.66
C VAL A 203 -5.96 1.87 -18.10
N THR A 204 -4.96 2.10 -18.95
CA THR A 204 -3.84 2.99 -18.62
C THR A 204 -4.13 4.40 -19.12
N VAL A 205 -4.04 5.40 -18.23
CA VAL A 205 -4.19 6.82 -18.56
C VAL A 205 -2.92 7.59 -18.22
N THR A 206 -2.58 8.60 -19.02
CA THR A 206 -1.40 9.46 -18.79
C THR A 206 -1.69 10.90 -19.23
N GLY A 207 -0.91 11.86 -18.74
CA GLY A 207 -0.89 13.24 -19.19
C GLY A 207 -1.79 14.20 -18.41
N VAL A 208 -1.82 15.45 -18.83
CA VAL A 208 -2.57 16.57 -18.25
C VAL A 208 -3.42 17.24 -19.35
N PRO A 209 -4.74 17.01 -19.36
CA PRO A 209 -5.49 16.05 -18.55
C PRO A 209 -5.20 14.59 -18.96
N ALA A 210 -5.42 13.65 -18.03
CA ALA A 210 -5.19 12.23 -18.26
C ALA A 210 -6.09 11.68 -19.39
N ARG A 211 -5.50 10.92 -20.30
CA ARG A 211 -6.18 10.27 -21.44
C ARG A 211 -5.72 8.81 -21.54
N ALA A 212 -6.61 7.95 -22.00
CA ALA A 212 -6.27 6.56 -22.28
C ALA A 212 -5.12 6.48 -23.28
N ARG A 213 -4.17 5.58 -23.01
CA ARG A 213 -3.17 5.20 -23.99
C ARG A 213 -3.82 4.26 -25.02
N PRO A 214 -3.51 4.44 -26.30
CA PRO A 214 -3.92 3.48 -27.32
C PRO A 214 -3.28 2.11 -27.08
#